data_9689a3cd02c08ccaf18a5de605f37494
#
_entry.id   9689a3cd02c08ccaf18a5de605f37494
#
_cell.length_a   1.000
_cell.length_b   1.000
_cell.length_c   1.000
_cell.angle_alpha   90.00
_cell.angle_beta   90.00
_cell.angle_gamma   90.00
#
_symmetry.space_group_name_H-M   'P 1'
#
loop_
_entity.id
_entity.type
_entity.pdbx_description
1 polymer ?
#
loop_
_entity_poly.entity_id
_entity_poly.type
_entity_poly.pdbx_seq_one_letter_code
_entity_poly.pdbx_strand_id
1 'polypeptide(L)'
;MKKKLPVSKNEDLILTIEDLTYQGMGVAKVDGYPLFIEGVLPQEKIKAHVVKVTKNYGFAKVIDFIEKSPDRVENEDKIYLQTGIAPLQNLSYSAQLKFKRKLVTDLLQKVHLDNLEVADTLGMDTPYYYRNKAQVPVREVNGKLEIGFFKRNSHDFVAMEHFLIQDKRIDEILLKVRDILRMSKITAYNEEKHTGMVRHILVRRGYYSHEAMVVLVSRVRKIPNLDQIAFLIQQQCPDVKSVMLNVNPDKTNVILGKKIIKLAGKDTIQDTLNGLKFDISAQSFYQVNPQQTEKLYQLAIENAELTGKETVIDAYCGIGTISLNMAKFAKKVYGVEIVPEAIEDAKHNASLNDLDNLDFEVGEAEVWMEKWQKQGIKPDVIMVDPPRKGLTSSLIQSAVTMEPKKIVYVSCNPATLVRDIQEFMELGYQVTKPIQPVDQFPQTTHVESVTVLEWMEND
;
A
#
# COMPACT_ATOMS: atom_id res chain seq x y z
N MET A 1 -5.22 46.27 -1.98
CA MET A 1 -6.62 45.77 -2.02
C MET A 1 -6.63 44.24 -1.84
N LYS A 2 -7.42 43.68 -0.89
CA LYS A 2 -7.61 42.24 -0.86
C LYS A 2 -8.36 41.81 -2.13
N LYS A 3 -7.78 40.92 -2.93
CA LYS A 3 -8.44 40.37 -4.12
C LYS A 3 -9.78 39.76 -3.69
N LYS A 4 -10.90 40.25 -4.23
CA LYS A 4 -12.22 39.66 -3.95
C LYS A 4 -12.22 38.24 -4.53
N LEU A 5 -12.51 37.26 -3.69
CA LEU A 5 -12.61 35.91 -4.15
C LEU A 5 -13.90 35.70 -4.95
N PRO A 6 -13.92 34.83 -5.95
CA PRO A 6 -15.09 34.59 -6.80
C PRO A 6 -16.20 33.82 -6.12
N VAL A 7 -15.93 33.25 -4.93
CA VAL A 7 -16.90 32.47 -4.13
C VAL A 7 -16.88 32.90 -2.68
N SER A 8 -18.02 32.73 -2.01
CA SER A 8 -18.20 33.05 -0.60
C SER A 8 -18.57 31.79 0.21
N LYS A 9 -18.21 31.77 1.51
CA LYS A 9 -18.67 30.72 2.41
C LYS A 9 -20.19 30.76 2.53
N ASN A 10 -20.83 29.60 2.60
CA ASN A 10 -22.29 29.40 2.69
C ASN A 10 -23.04 29.78 1.40
N GLU A 11 -22.36 29.86 0.28
CA GLU A 11 -22.97 30.08 -1.05
C GLU A 11 -23.36 28.75 -1.69
N ASP A 12 -24.51 28.73 -2.35
CA ASP A 12 -24.94 27.59 -3.18
C ASP A 12 -24.63 27.88 -4.63
N LEU A 13 -23.95 26.96 -5.29
CA LEU A 13 -23.47 27.09 -6.67
C LEU A 13 -23.88 25.88 -7.50
N ILE A 14 -24.08 26.12 -8.80
CA ILE A 14 -24.13 25.04 -9.80
C ILE A 14 -22.74 24.90 -10.39
N LEU A 15 -22.14 23.71 -10.27
CA LEU A 15 -20.76 23.43 -10.63
C LEU A 15 -20.71 22.26 -11.60
N THR A 16 -19.81 22.32 -12.57
CA THR A 16 -19.41 21.16 -13.38
C THR A 16 -18.07 20.66 -12.89
N ILE A 17 -17.96 19.35 -12.68
CA ILE A 17 -16.72 18.72 -12.21
C ILE A 17 -15.82 18.47 -13.42
N GLU A 18 -14.61 19.06 -13.38
CA GLU A 18 -13.65 19.02 -14.49
C GLU A 18 -12.68 17.83 -14.34
N ASP A 19 -12.25 17.51 -13.11
CA ASP A 19 -11.19 16.52 -12.87
C ASP A 19 -11.32 15.92 -11.46
N LEU A 20 -10.44 14.95 -11.15
CA LEU A 20 -10.20 14.41 -9.82
C LEU A 20 -8.81 14.78 -9.32
N THR A 21 -8.71 15.09 -8.04
CA THR A 21 -7.40 15.20 -7.37
C THR A 21 -6.78 13.81 -7.18
N TYR A 22 -5.48 13.76 -6.88
CA TYR A 22 -4.78 12.53 -6.49
C TYR A 22 -5.40 11.84 -5.23
N GLN A 23 -6.27 12.52 -4.49
CA GLN A 23 -7.00 11.99 -3.34
C GLN A 23 -8.44 11.54 -3.69
N GLY A 24 -8.84 11.63 -4.97
CA GLY A 24 -10.17 11.26 -5.43
C GLY A 24 -11.25 12.29 -5.13
N MET A 25 -10.89 13.54 -4.82
CA MET A 25 -11.87 14.64 -4.71
C MET A 25 -12.12 15.25 -6.08
N GLY A 26 -13.38 15.53 -6.41
CA GLY A 26 -13.72 16.28 -7.62
C GLY A 26 -13.22 17.70 -7.56
N VAL A 27 -12.85 18.24 -8.72
CA VAL A 27 -12.38 19.60 -8.92
C VAL A 27 -13.35 20.35 -9.81
N ALA A 28 -13.90 21.45 -9.32
CA ALA A 28 -14.62 22.44 -10.13
C ALA A 28 -13.93 23.80 -10.00
N LYS A 29 -14.06 24.67 -11.02
CA LYS A 29 -13.49 26.01 -10.98
C LYS A 29 -14.55 27.09 -11.19
N VAL A 30 -14.46 28.15 -10.39
CA VAL A 30 -15.27 29.36 -10.55
C VAL A 30 -14.28 30.50 -10.81
N ASP A 31 -14.29 31.08 -12.00
CA ASP A 31 -13.33 32.11 -12.43
C ASP A 31 -11.86 31.75 -12.13
N GLY A 32 -11.50 30.47 -12.38
CA GLY A 32 -10.16 29.95 -12.11
C GLY A 32 -9.87 29.57 -10.65
N TYR A 33 -10.79 29.80 -9.72
CA TYR A 33 -10.65 29.43 -8.31
C TYR A 33 -11.15 28.00 -8.08
N PRO A 34 -10.29 27.07 -7.63
CA PRO A 34 -10.66 25.67 -7.48
C PRO A 34 -11.49 25.42 -6.21
N LEU A 35 -12.53 24.62 -6.39
CA LEU A 35 -13.34 24.04 -5.32
C LEU A 35 -13.15 22.52 -5.32
N PHE A 36 -12.88 21.95 -4.15
CA PHE A 36 -12.75 20.50 -3.95
C PHE A 36 -14.01 19.93 -3.32
N ILE A 37 -14.54 18.88 -3.93
CA ILE A 37 -15.82 18.27 -3.56
C ILE A 37 -15.64 16.76 -3.43
N GLU A 38 -16.08 16.18 -2.31
CA GLU A 38 -16.03 14.72 -2.10
C GLU A 38 -17.22 14.02 -2.79
N GLY A 39 -16.98 12.79 -3.29
CA GLY A 39 -18.02 11.90 -3.80
C GLY A 39 -18.59 12.26 -5.16
N VAL A 40 -17.93 13.16 -5.91
CA VAL A 40 -18.31 13.56 -7.26
C VAL A 40 -17.27 13.11 -8.28
N LEU A 41 -17.69 13.03 -9.55
CA LEU A 41 -16.87 12.52 -10.65
C LEU A 41 -16.78 13.54 -11.79
N PRO A 42 -15.75 13.49 -12.63
CA PRO A 42 -15.66 14.31 -13.83
C PRO A 42 -16.91 14.19 -14.71
N GLN A 43 -17.26 15.30 -15.38
CA GLN A 43 -18.45 15.48 -16.20
C GLN A 43 -19.78 15.56 -15.42
N GLU A 44 -19.78 15.49 -14.11
CA GLU A 44 -20.99 15.70 -13.32
C GLU A 44 -21.31 17.19 -13.19
N LYS A 45 -22.61 17.50 -13.28
CA LYS A 45 -23.15 18.80 -12.95
C LYS A 45 -23.93 18.68 -11.65
N ILE A 46 -23.56 19.48 -10.67
CA ILE A 46 -24.08 19.37 -9.31
C ILE A 46 -24.54 20.73 -8.78
N LYS A 47 -25.49 20.72 -7.85
CA LYS A 47 -25.70 21.80 -6.91
C LYS A 47 -24.83 21.55 -5.67
N ALA A 48 -24.00 22.50 -5.28
CA ALA A 48 -23.07 22.36 -4.17
C ALA A 48 -23.11 23.55 -3.23
N HIS A 49 -22.90 23.30 -1.93
CA HIS A 49 -22.81 24.30 -0.87
C HIS A 49 -21.34 24.52 -0.49
N VAL A 50 -20.87 25.76 -0.54
CA VAL A 50 -19.49 26.14 -0.21
C VAL A 50 -19.33 26.15 1.32
N VAL A 51 -18.54 25.21 1.86
CA VAL A 51 -18.33 25.05 3.31
C VAL A 51 -17.11 25.77 3.86
N LYS A 52 -16.07 25.93 3.01
CA LYS A 52 -14.82 26.58 3.41
C LYS A 52 -14.19 27.31 2.22
N VAL A 53 -13.68 28.51 2.48
CA VAL A 53 -12.95 29.32 1.50
C VAL A 53 -11.60 29.68 2.09
N THR A 54 -10.52 29.51 1.30
CA THR A 54 -9.16 29.92 1.63
C THR A 54 -8.66 30.95 0.59
N LYS A 55 -7.42 31.38 0.67
CA LYS A 55 -6.85 32.33 -0.30
C LYS A 55 -6.79 31.76 -1.73
N ASN A 56 -6.52 30.47 -1.88
CA ASN A 56 -6.19 29.85 -3.18
C ASN A 56 -7.16 28.76 -3.62
N TYR A 57 -8.01 28.24 -2.73
CA TYR A 57 -8.96 27.17 -3.01
C TYR A 57 -10.08 27.12 -1.96
N GLY A 58 -11.13 26.41 -2.26
CA GLY A 58 -12.22 26.16 -1.31
C GLY A 58 -12.69 24.72 -1.30
N PHE A 59 -13.63 24.43 -0.39
CA PHE A 59 -14.32 23.13 -0.28
C PHE A 59 -15.82 23.33 -0.38
N ALA A 60 -16.49 22.44 -1.06
CA ALA A 60 -17.94 22.41 -1.10
C ALA A 60 -18.47 21.00 -0.84
N LYS A 61 -19.76 20.89 -0.51
CA LYS A 61 -20.49 19.64 -0.35
C LYS A 61 -21.63 19.58 -1.37
N VAL A 62 -21.88 18.40 -1.90
CA VAL A 62 -23.00 18.16 -2.82
C VAL A 62 -24.30 18.36 -2.07
N ILE A 63 -25.22 19.12 -2.67
CA ILE A 63 -26.63 19.21 -2.28
C ILE A 63 -27.44 18.24 -3.15
N ASP A 64 -27.23 18.30 -4.50
CA ASP A 64 -27.94 17.49 -5.45
C ASP A 64 -27.14 17.26 -6.73
N PHE A 65 -27.42 16.17 -7.44
CA PHE A 65 -26.88 15.84 -8.76
C PHE A 65 -27.86 16.26 -9.84
N ILE A 66 -27.46 17.20 -10.72
CA ILE A 66 -28.26 17.64 -11.87
C ILE A 66 -28.01 16.71 -13.06
N GLU A 67 -26.72 16.39 -13.31
CA GLU A 67 -26.29 15.45 -14.34
C GLU A 67 -25.23 14.52 -13.74
N LYS A 68 -25.36 13.22 -13.95
CA LYS A 68 -24.41 12.22 -13.47
C LYS A 68 -23.43 11.83 -14.57
N SER A 69 -22.21 11.52 -14.20
CA SER A 69 -21.20 10.99 -15.10
C SER A 69 -21.62 9.60 -15.65
N PRO A 70 -21.35 9.29 -16.93
CA PRO A 70 -21.55 7.94 -17.48
C PRO A 70 -20.66 6.89 -16.79
N ASP A 71 -19.55 7.33 -16.17
CA ASP A 71 -18.66 6.46 -15.43
C ASP A 71 -19.07 6.26 -13.96
N ARG A 72 -20.21 6.82 -13.53
CA ARG A 72 -20.71 6.63 -12.17
C ARG A 72 -21.30 5.25 -11.98
N VAL A 73 -20.82 4.58 -10.94
CA VAL A 73 -21.44 3.37 -10.38
C VAL A 73 -22.15 3.75 -9.09
N GLU A 74 -23.43 3.40 -9.01
CA GLU A 74 -24.19 3.64 -7.78
C GLU A 74 -23.77 2.64 -6.72
N ASN A 75 -23.40 3.16 -5.56
CA ASN A 75 -23.11 2.37 -4.38
C ASN A 75 -23.88 3.00 -3.21
N GLU A 76 -24.81 2.24 -2.64
CA GLU A 76 -25.66 2.71 -1.54
C GLU A 76 -24.87 2.89 -0.25
N ASP A 77 -23.79 2.12 -0.06
CA ASP A 77 -22.98 2.17 1.16
C ASP A 77 -21.94 3.30 1.10
N LYS A 78 -22.31 4.42 1.70
CA LYS A 78 -21.44 5.62 1.80
C LYS A 78 -20.31 5.48 2.84
N ILE A 79 -20.31 4.40 3.63
CA ILE A 79 -19.37 4.24 4.75
C ILE A 79 -17.91 4.16 4.25
N TYR A 80 -17.69 3.55 3.08
CA TYR A 80 -16.36 3.40 2.49
C TYR A 80 -15.78 4.73 1.97
N LEU A 81 -16.63 5.65 1.48
CA LEU A 81 -16.21 7.02 1.16
C LEU A 81 -15.89 7.80 2.44
N GLN A 82 -16.75 7.72 3.45
CA GLN A 82 -16.59 8.44 4.71
C GLN A 82 -15.32 8.01 5.46
N THR A 83 -14.99 6.72 5.45
CA THR A 83 -13.79 6.16 6.08
C THR A 83 -12.54 6.26 5.20
N GLY A 84 -12.73 6.49 3.89
CA GLY A 84 -11.63 6.53 2.92
C GLY A 84 -11.04 5.17 2.56
N ILE A 85 -11.73 4.08 2.89
CA ILE A 85 -11.31 2.72 2.53
C ILE A 85 -11.38 2.52 1.01
N ALA A 86 -12.44 3.04 0.38
CA ALA A 86 -12.65 2.93 -1.06
C ALA A 86 -13.11 4.28 -1.67
N PRO A 87 -12.21 5.27 -1.77
CA PRO A 87 -12.54 6.62 -2.24
C PRO A 87 -13.01 6.66 -3.70
N LEU A 88 -12.72 5.64 -4.51
CA LEU A 88 -13.14 5.54 -5.91
C LEU A 88 -14.32 4.58 -6.13
N GLN A 89 -15.00 4.12 -5.08
CA GLN A 89 -16.08 3.13 -5.20
C GLN A 89 -17.24 3.52 -6.13
N ASN A 90 -17.44 4.81 -6.37
CA ASN A 90 -18.47 5.33 -7.25
C ASN A 90 -17.99 5.53 -8.71
N LEU A 91 -16.72 5.28 -8.99
CA LEU A 91 -16.12 5.36 -10.32
C LEU A 91 -16.04 3.96 -10.93
N SER A 92 -16.50 3.80 -12.19
CA SER A 92 -16.41 2.52 -12.92
C SER A 92 -14.95 2.04 -12.94
N TYR A 93 -14.75 0.71 -12.90
CA TYR A 93 -13.40 0.19 -12.80
C TYR A 93 -12.51 0.56 -14.00
N SER A 94 -13.09 0.58 -15.20
CA SER A 94 -12.37 1.06 -16.39
C SER A 94 -11.93 2.53 -16.25
N ALA A 95 -12.78 3.37 -15.67
CA ALA A 95 -12.43 4.77 -15.42
C ALA A 95 -11.40 4.93 -14.27
N GLN A 96 -11.41 4.04 -13.26
CA GLN A 96 -10.35 3.99 -12.25
C GLN A 96 -8.98 3.71 -12.87
N LEU A 97 -8.88 2.78 -13.82
CA LEU A 97 -7.63 2.47 -14.53
C LEU A 97 -7.14 3.67 -15.34
N LYS A 98 -8.04 4.35 -16.07
CA LYS A 98 -7.70 5.60 -16.79
C LYS A 98 -7.23 6.71 -15.85
N PHE A 99 -7.90 6.87 -14.71
CA PHE A 99 -7.51 7.83 -13.68
C PHE A 99 -6.08 7.56 -13.17
N LYS A 100 -5.73 6.30 -12.90
CA LYS A 100 -4.39 5.92 -12.43
C LYS A 100 -3.30 6.17 -13.46
N ARG A 101 -3.57 5.85 -14.74
CA ARG A 101 -2.67 6.23 -15.83
C ARG A 101 -2.48 7.76 -15.90
N LYS A 102 -3.59 8.50 -15.84
CA LYS A 102 -3.59 9.96 -15.88
C LYS A 102 -2.75 10.57 -14.76
N LEU A 103 -2.79 10.02 -13.54
CA LEU A 103 -1.96 10.50 -12.42
C LEU A 103 -0.47 10.46 -12.75
N VAL A 104 0.01 9.41 -13.40
CA VAL A 104 1.43 9.29 -13.82
C VAL A 104 1.72 10.27 -14.94
N THR A 105 0.88 10.30 -15.97
CA THR A 105 1.04 11.18 -17.13
C THR A 105 1.07 12.66 -16.74
N ASP A 106 0.14 13.10 -15.90
CA ASP A 106 0.07 14.50 -15.45
C ASP A 106 1.32 14.93 -14.67
N LEU A 107 1.94 14.02 -13.92
CA LEU A 107 3.16 14.30 -13.18
C LEU A 107 4.38 14.44 -14.13
N LEU A 108 4.48 13.59 -15.15
CA LEU A 108 5.50 13.72 -16.18
C LEU A 108 5.38 15.04 -16.94
N GLN A 109 4.16 15.41 -17.34
CA GLN A 109 3.89 16.69 -18.02
C GLN A 109 4.29 17.91 -17.18
N LYS A 110 4.05 17.86 -15.86
CA LYS A 110 4.43 18.96 -14.95
C LYS A 110 5.93 19.24 -14.90
N VAL A 111 6.75 18.25 -15.22
CA VAL A 111 8.21 18.36 -15.21
C VAL A 111 8.82 18.31 -16.62
N HIS A 112 7.98 18.48 -17.65
CA HIS A 112 8.39 18.51 -19.07
C HIS A 112 9.03 17.21 -19.59
N LEU A 113 8.58 16.07 -19.08
CA LEU A 113 8.91 14.72 -19.56
C LEU A 113 7.77 14.12 -20.40
N ASP A 114 7.13 14.96 -21.24
CA ASP A 114 5.97 14.58 -22.08
C ASP A 114 6.31 13.51 -23.13
N ASN A 115 7.59 13.35 -23.44
CA ASN A 115 8.08 12.34 -24.36
C ASN A 115 8.11 10.92 -23.79
N LEU A 116 7.99 10.78 -22.48
CA LEU A 116 7.93 9.47 -21.84
C LEU A 116 6.51 8.89 -21.94
N GLU A 117 6.45 7.69 -22.53
CA GLU A 117 5.18 7.00 -22.70
C GLU A 117 4.73 6.35 -21.38
N VAL A 118 3.41 6.43 -21.10
CA VAL A 118 2.75 5.72 -20.01
C VAL A 118 1.77 4.72 -20.60
N ALA A 119 1.97 3.45 -20.34
CA ALA A 119 1.09 2.38 -20.81
C ALA A 119 -0.27 2.40 -20.11
N ASP A 120 -1.23 1.63 -20.61
CA ASP A 120 -2.52 1.43 -19.93
C ASP A 120 -2.32 0.72 -18.59
N THR A 121 -3.06 1.13 -17.56
CA THR A 121 -2.93 0.54 -16.23
C THR A 121 -3.36 -0.92 -16.23
N LEU A 122 -2.50 -1.81 -15.75
CA LEU A 122 -2.83 -3.23 -15.55
C LEU A 122 -3.81 -3.39 -14.39
N GLY A 123 -5.00 -3.86 -14.70
CA GLY A 123 -6.09 -4.05 -13.75
C GLY A 123 -6.26 -5.49 -13.27
N MET A 124 -7.31 -5.69 -12.45
CA MET A 124 -7.79 -6.98 -11.95
C MET A 124 -9.12 -7.36 -12.60
N ASP A 125 -9.39 -8.66 -12.71
CA ASP A 125 -10.70 -9.14 -13.15
C ASP A 125 -11.79 -8.87 -12.09
N THR A 126 -11.44 -9.06 -10.82
CA THR A 126 -12.32 -8.80 -9.66
C THR A 126 -11.69 -7.78 -8.72
N PRO A 127 -12.00 -6.47 -8.85
CA PRO A 127 -11.34 -5.39 -8.11
C PRO A 127 -11.90 -5.19 -6.69
N TYR A 128 -12.30 -6.28 -6.04
CA TYR A 128 -12.89 -6.34 -4.70
C TYR A 128 -12.30 -7.50 -3.92
N TYR A 129 -12.36 -7.44 -2.58
CA TYR A 129 -12.01 -8.53 -1.66
C TYR A 129 -10.58 -9.08 -1.84
N TYR A 130 -9.68 -8.28 -2.35
CA TYR A 130 -8.32 -8.69 -2.72
C TYR A 130 -7.31 -8.64 -1.57
N ARG A 131 -7.59 -7.85 -0.51
CA ARG A 131 -6.61 -7.66 0.56
C ARG A 131 -6.54 -8.89 1.45
N ASN A 132 -5.35 -9.47 1.52
CA ASN A 132 -5.03 -10.62 2.37
C ASN A 132 -4.63 -10.24 3.80
N LYS A 133 -4.69 -8.95 4.17
CA LYS A 133 -4.37 -8.44 5.50
C LYS A 133 -5.28 -7.29 5.90
N ALA A 134 -5.85 -7.37 7.09
CA ALA A 134 -6.59 -6.31 7.75
C ALA A 134 -5.92 -5.91 9.07
N GLN A 135 -5.96 -4.63 9.40
CA GLN A 135 -5.52 -4.07 10.68
C GLN A 135 -6.62 -3.13 11.16
N VAL A 136 -7.55 -3.66 11.93
CA VAL A 136 -8.80 -2.97 12.25
C VAL A 136 -8.76 -2.45 13.68
N PRO A 137 -8.97 -1.15 13.90
CA PRO A 137 -9.10 -0.55 15.23
C PRO A 137 -10.24 -1.16 16.04
N VAL A 138 -10.01 -1.30 17.33
CA VAL A 138 -11.02 -1.74 18.31
C VAL A 138 -11.38 -0.56 19.22
N ARG A 139 -12.65 -0.21 19.29
CA ARG A 139 -13.16 0.91 20.11
C ARG A 139 -14.42 0.49 20.84
N GLU A 140 -14.74 1.24 21.90
CA GLU A 140 -16.03 1.11 22.58
C GLU A 140 -17.05 2.05 21.93
N VAL A 141 -18.18 1.49 21.51
CA VAL A 141 -19.32 2.22 20.97
C VAL A 141 -20.57 1.80 21.73
N ASN A 142 -21.26 2.74 22.35
CA ASN A 142 -22.48 2.47 23.16
C ASN A 142 -22.29 1.35 24.19
N GLY A 143 -21.14 1.34 24.89
CA GLY A 143 -20.81 0.35 25.93
C GLY A 143 -20.43 -1.04 25.40
N LYS A 144 -20.24 -1.21 24.09
CA LYS A 144 -19.83 -2.47 23.46
C LYS A 144 -18.50 -2.31 22.73
N LEU A 145 -17.66 -3.34 22.79
CA LEU A 145 -16.45 -3.42 21.99
C LEU A 145 -16.85 -3.61 20.52
N GLU A 146 -16.40 -2.72 19.67
CA GLU A 146 -16.65 -2.72 18.21
C GLU A 146 -15.34 -2.67 17.41
N ILE A 147 -15.41 -3.13 16.16
CA ILE A 147 -14.37 -3.00 15.15
C ILE A 147 -14.84 -2.06 14.05
N GLY A 148 -13.93 -1.34 13.41
CA GLY A 148 -14.28 -0.40 12.35
C GLY A 148 -13.15 0.56 12.04
N PHE A 149 -13.47 1.67 11.39
CA PHE A 149 -12.50 2.72 11.05
C PHE A 149 -12.97 4.11 11.44
N PHE A 150 -12.06 5.05 11.46
CA PHE A 150 -12.39 6.45 11.66
C PHE A 150 -12.85 7.10 10.35
N LYS A 151 -13.76 8.06 10.42
CA LYS A 151 -14.03 8.93 9.26
C LYS A 151 -12.77 9.71 8.89
N ARG A 152 -12.63 9.97 7.60
CA ARG A 152 -11.51 10.78 7.09
C ARG A 152 -11.43 12.12 7.81
N ASN A 153 -10.20 12.50 8.20
CA ASN A 153 -9.91 13.77 8.89
C ASN A 153 -10.76 13.99 10.17
N SER A 154 -11.16 12.92 10.84
CA SER A 154 -12.00 12.95 12.05
C SER A 154 -11.54 11.88 13.04
N HIS A 155 -11.91 12.05 14.31
CA HIS A 155 -11.82 11.03 15.36
C HIS A 155 -13.14 10.25 15.52
N ASP A 156 -14.14 10.49 14.67
CA ASP A 156 -15.40 9.78 14.69
C ASP A 156 -15.21 8.35 14.24
N PHE A 157 -15.37 7.40 15.15
CA PHE A 157 -15.27 5.98 14.86
C PHE A 157 -16.60 5.45 14.30
N VAL A 158 -16.49 4.69 13.23
CA VAL A 158 -17.62 4.03 12.57
C VAL A 158 -17.44 2.52 12.70
N ALA A 159 -18.37 1.88 13.42
CA ALA A 159 -18.39 0.42 13.51
C ALA A 159 -18.75 -0.19 12.16
N MET A 160 -18.01 -1.23 11.75
CA MET A 160 -18.16 -1.89 10.47
C MET A 160 -18.07 -3.41 10.62
N GLU A 161 -18.87 -4.13 9.83
CA GLU A 161 -18.86 -5.60 9.81
C GLU A 161 -18.33 -6.15 8.47
N HIS A 162 -18.38 -5.35 7.42
CA HIS A 162 -17.92 -5.72 6.08
C HIS A 162 -16.99 -4.65 5.53
N PHE A 163 -16.00 -5.09 4.74
CA PHE A 163 -14.99 -4.22 4.16
C PHE A 163 -14.83 -4.54 2.68
N LEU A 164 -15.18 -3.60 1.81
CA LEU A 164 -15.30 -3.78 0.36
C LEU A 164 -14.05 -4.39 -0.31
N ILE A 165 -12.88 -4.09 0.22
CA ILE A 165 -11.60 -4.46 -0.39
C ILE A 165 -10.87 -5.60 0.35
N GLN A 166 -11.35 -6.02 1.52
CA GLN A 166 -10.74 -7.11 2.28
C GLN A 166 -11.32 -8.46 1.89
N ASP A 167 -10.50 -9.51 1.96
CA ASP A 167 -10.93 -10.90 1.80
C ASP A 167 -12.11 -11.18 2.76
N LYS A 168 -13.21 -11.72 2.24
CA LYS A 168 -14.43 -11.98 3.00
C LYS A 168 -14.19 -12.87 4.23
N ARG A 169 -13.26 -13.82 4.12
CA ARG A 169 -12.92 -14.70 5.23
C ARG A 169 -12.22 -13.95 6.36
N ILE A 170 -11.44 -12.93 6.02
CA ILE A 170 -10.84 -12.03 7.02
C ILE A 170 -11.93 -11.28 7.80
N ASP A 171 -12.98 -10.79 7.12
CA ASP A 171 -14.12 -10.14 7.79
C ASP A 171 -14.81 -11.08 8.77
N GLU A 172 -15.08 -12.34 8.36
CA GLU A 172 -15.67 -13.34 9.22
C GLU A 172 -14.80 -13.63 10.46
N ILE A 173 -13.49 -13.76 10.29
CA ILE A 173 -12.56 -13.97 11.41
C ILE A 173 -12.57 -12.76 12.35
N LEU A 174 -12.52 -11.54 11.81
CA LEU A 174 -12.58 -10.30 12.60
C LEU A 174 -13.84 -10.24 13.48
N LEU A 175 -15.00 -10.56 12.91
CA LEU A 175 -16.27 -10.59 13.65
C LEU A 175 -16.29 -11.64 14.77
N LYS A 176 -15.79 -12.84 14.50
CA LYS A 176 -15.67 -13.89 15.51
C LYS A 176 -14.71 -13.50 16.62
N VAL A 177 -13.55 -12.94 16.30
CA VAL A 177 -12.58 -12.45 17.29
C VAL A 177 -13.20 -11.33 18.13
N ARG A 178 -13.90 -10.36 17.51
CA ARG A 178 -14.65 -9.33 18.21
C ARG A 178 -15.61 -9.93 19.25
N ASP A 179 -16.39 -10.91 18.83
CA ASP A 179 -17.42 -11.50 19.68
C ASP A 179 -16.81 -12.35 20.83
N ILE A 180 -15.71 -13.05 20.58
CA ILE A 180 -14.92 -13.73 21.63
C ILE A 180 -14.39 -12.72 22.65
N LEU A 181 -13.84 -11.59 22.21
CA LEU A 181 -13.35 -10.53 23.10
C LEU A 181 -14.49 -9.93 23.96
N ARG A 182 -15.68 -9.74 23.37
CA ARG A 182 -16.89 -9.30 24.09
C ARG A 182 -17.30 -10.29 25.18
N MET A 183 -17.43 -11.57 24.83
CA MET A 183 -17.78 -12.64 25.78
C MET A 183 -16.75 -12.73 26.92
N SER A 184 -15.48 -12.51 26.62
CA SER A 184 -14.39 -12.50 27.60
C SER A 184 -14.28 -11.20 28.39
N LYS A 185 -15.19 -10.24 28.19
CA LYS A 185 -15.23 -8.92 28.85
C LYS A 185 -13.92 -8.12 28.69
N ILE A 186 -13.27 -8.27 27.56
CA ILE A 186 -12.05 -7.52 27.24
C ILE A 186 -12.43 -6.08 26.89
N THR A 187 -11.68 -5.11 27.45
CA THR A 187 -11.93 -3.69 27.20
C THR A 187 -11.21 -3.19 25.95
N ALA A 188 -11.92 -2.39 25.15
CA ALA A 188 -11.34 -1.69 24.03
C ALA A 188 -10.42 -0.55 24.49
N TYR A 189 -9.39 -0.27 23.70
CA TYR A 189 -8.49 0.86 23.97
C TYR A 189 -9.19 2.20 23.78
N ASN A 190 -9.04 3.07 24.77
CA ASN A 190 -9.43 4.47 24.72
C ASN A 190 -8.19 5.34 24.54
N GLU A 191 -8.11 6.02 23.40
CA GLU A 191 -6.94 6.79 23.00
C GLU A 191 -6.77 8.09 23.82
N GLU A 192 -7.88 8.75 24.17
CA GLU A 192 -7.85 9.99 24.95
C GLU A 192 -7.34 9.73 26.37
N LYS A 193 -7.92 8.74 27.03
CA LYS A 193 -7.60 8.36 28.41
C LYS A 193 -6.37 7.46 28.54
N HIS A 194 -5.88 6.93 27.42
CA HIS A 194 -4.82 5.92 27.38
C HIS A 194 -5.10 4.72 28.28
N THR A 195 -6.34 4.20 28.24
CA THR A 195 -6.83 3.09 29.05
C THR A 195 -7.37 1.97 28.18
N GLY A 196 -7.80 0.85 28.78
CA GLY A 196 -8.28 -0.32 28.05
C GLY A 196 -7.14 -1.24 27.60
N MET A 197 -7.50 -2.35 26.96
CA MET A 197 -6.56 -3.43 26.64
C MET A 197 -6.28 -3.52 25.15
N VAL A 198 -7.25 -3.94 24.33
CA VAL A 198 -7.05 -4.23 22.90
C VAL A 198 -7.23 -2.98 22.05
N ARG A 199 -6.22 -2.70 21.23
CA ARG A 199 -6.16 -1.53 20.34
C ARG A 199 -6.63 -1.84 18.92
N HIS A 200 -6.15 -2.98 18.38
CA HIS A 200 -6.45 -3.45 17.02
C HIS A 200 -6.55 -4.96 17.00
N ILE A 201 -7.27 -5.46 16.03
CA ILE A 201 -7.20 -6.86 15.59
C ILE A 201 -6.57 -6.84 14.22
N LEU A 202 -5.43 -7.54 14.07
CA LEU A 202 -4.83 -7.79 12.79
C LEU A 202 -5.17 -9.22 12.38
N VAL A 203 -5.66 -9.40 11.16
CA VAL A 203 -5.85 -10.71 10.54
C VAL A 203 -5.07 -10.71 9.23
N ARG A 204 -4.29 -11.74 9.01
CA ARG A 204 -3.56 -12.01 7.78
C ARG A 204 -3.95 -13.39 7.29
N ARG A 205 -4.14 -13.57 5.98
CA ARG A 205 -4.51 -14.84 5.38
C ARG A 205 -3.72 -15.07 4.11
N GLY A 206 -3.09 -16.25 3.99
CA GLY A 206 -2.48 -16.69 2.74
C GLY A 206 -3.55 -16.82 1.65
N TYR A 207 -3.27 -16.27 0.48
CA TYR A 207 -4.20 -16.29 -0.65
C TYR A 207 -4.36 -17.71 -1.22
N TYR A 208 -3.25 -18.43 -1.41
CA TYR A 208 -3.24 -19.79 -1.93
C TYR A 208 -3.33 -20.85 -0.83
N SER A 209 -2.65 -20.65 0.29
CA SER A 209 -2.64 -21.62 1.40
C SER A 209 -3.91 -21.61 2.23
N HIS A 210 -4.62 -20.45 2.26
CA HIS A 210 -5.75 -20.18 3.13
C HIS A 210 -5.43 -20.24 4.64
N GLU A 211 -4.17 -20.39 5.03
CA GLU A 211 -3.75 -20.27 6.43
C GLU A 211 -3.94 -18.84 6.92
N ALA A 212 -4.54 -18.69 8.10
CA ALA A 212 -4.76 -17.38 8.71
C ALA A 212 -3.94 -17.20 10.00
N MET A 213 -3.56 -15.96 10.27
CA MET A 213 -2.94 -15.49 11.50
C MET A 213 -3.80 -14.39 12.10
N VAL A 214 -4.06 -14.49 13.40
CA VAL A 214 -4.71 -13.42 14.19
C VAL A 214 -3.68 -12.83 15.15
N VAL A 215 -3.54 -11.50 15.13
CA VAL A 215 -2.70 -10.77 16.08
C VAL A 215 -3.59 -9.82 16.87
N LEU A 216 -3.67 -10.02 18.17
CA LEU A 216 -4.29 -9.09 19.10
C LEU A 216 -3.27 -8.02 19.46
N VAL A 217 -3.49 -6.78 19.03
CA VAL A 217 -2.62 -5.66 19.38
C VAL A 217 -3.14 -5.03 20.65
N SER A 218 -2.35 -5.11 21.72
CA SER A 218 -2.76 -4.67 23.06
C SER A 218 -1.83 -3.63 23.65
N ARG A 219 -2.39 -2.70 24.41
CA ARG A 219 -1.61 -1.77 25.23
C ARG A 219 -0.90 -2.47 26.39
N VAL A 220 -1.45 -3.56 26.88
CA VAL A 220 -0.98 -4.28 28.07
C VAL A 220 -0.53 -5.69 27.71
N ARG A 221 0.47 -6.19 28.45
CA ARG A 221 0.96 -7.58 28.26
C ARG A 221 0.02 -8.62 28.87
N LYS A 222 -0.62 -8.29 29.99
CA LYS A 222 -1.51 -9.21 30.71
C LYS A 222 -2.96 -8.92 30.34
N ILE A 223 -3.60 -9.86 29.66
CA ILE A 223 -5.01 -9.87 29.32
C ILE A 223 -5.66 -11.05 30.07
N PRO A 224 -6.80 -10.87 30.74
CA PRO A 224 -7.50 -11.98 31.39
C PRO A 224 -7.90 -13.06 30.39
N ASN A 225 -7.77 -14.32 30.80
CA ASN A 225 -8.20 -15.50 30.03
C ASN A 225 -7.60 -15.60 28.60
N LEU A 226 -6.39 -15.08 28.41
CA LEU A 226 -5.77 -14.95 27.07
C LEU A 226 -5.61 -16.31 26.38
N ASP A 227 -5.23 -17.37 27.11
CA ASP A 227 -5.07 -18.73 26.57
C ASP A 227 -6.43 -19.29 26.11
N GLN A 228 -7.50 -19.02 26.88
CA GLN A 228 -8.86 -19.42 26.49
C GLN A 228 -9.34 -18.66 25.27
N ILE A 229 -9.03 -17.36 25.17
CA ILE A 229 -9.34 -16.54 23.99
C ILE A 229 -8.66 -17.13 22.76
N ALA A 230 -7.35 -17.44 22.84
CA ALA A 230 -6.60 -18.04 21.74
C ALA A 230 -7.16 -19.40 21.33
N PHE A 231 -7.51 -20.25 22.30
CA PHE A 231 -8.16 -21.53 22.03
C PHE A 231 -9.50 -21.37 21.31
N LEU A 232 -10.37 -20.46 21.78
CA LEU A 232 -11.67 -20.20 21.16
C LEU A 232 -11.52 -19.66 19.72
N ILE A 233 -10.53 -18.80 19.46
CA ILE A 233 -10.25 -18.32 18.11
C ILE A 233 -9.94 -19.49 17.18
N GLN A 234 -9.02 -20.40 17.56
CA GLN A 234 -8.68 -21.55 16.73
C GLN A 234 -9.83 -22.55 16.59
N GLN A 235 -10.63 -22.73 17.64
CA GLN A 235 -11.79 -23.63 17.60
C GLN A 235 -12.87 -23.11 16.64
N GLN A 236 -13.17 -21.80 16.67
CA GLN A 236 -14.21 -21.20 15.83
C GLN A 236 -13.72 -20.86 14.42
N CYS A 237 -12.41 -20.75 14.22
CA CYS A 237 -11.76 -20.46 12.94
C CYS A 237 -10.65 -21.49 12.68
N PRO A 238 -10.95 -22.69 12.16
CA PRO A 238 -9.97 -23.77 11.98
C PRO A 238 -8.83 -23.46 11.00
N ASP A 239 -9.03 -22.47 10.13
CA ASP A 239 -8.03 -21.91 9.22
C ASP A 239 -7.03 -20.98 9.91
N VAL A 240 -7.32 -20.51 11.15
CA VAL A 240 -6.37 -19.77 11.97
C VAL A 240 -5.29 -20.70 12.53
N LYS A 241 -4.12 -20.68 11.88
CA LYS A 241 -2.97 -21.53 12.28
C LYS A 241 -2.04 -20.84 13.28
N SER A 242 -2.18 -19.54 13.45
CA SER A 242 -1.34 -18.72 14.32
C SER A 242 -2.19 -17.69 15.09
N VAL A 243 -2.03 -17.63 16.41
CA VAL A 243 -2.62 -16.60 17.26
C VAL A 243 -1.52 -15.95 18.08
N MET A 244 -1.38 -14.63 17.94
CA MET A 244 -0.32 -13.84 18.52
C MET A 244 -0.87 -12.71 19.37
N LEU A 245 -0.10 -12.28 20.37
CA LEU A 245 -0.26 -11.01 21.07
C LEU A 245 0.88 -10.07 20.68
N ASN A 246 0.55 -8.92 20.14
CA ASN A 246 1.49 -7.82 20.01
C ASN A 246 1.27 -6.81 21.14
N VAL A 247 2.34 -6.45 21.82
CA VAL A 247 2.28 -5.49 22.94
C VAL A 247 2.79 -4.13 22.46
N ASN A 248 1.88 -3.16 22.40
CA ASN A 248 2.19 -1.77 22.07
C ASN A 248 1.66 -0.85 23.18
N PRO A 249 2.47 -0.54 24.21
CA PRO A 249 2.07 0.28 25.34
C PRO A 249 2.05 1.77 25.03
N ASP A 250 2.68 2.20 23.93
CA ASP A 250 2.94 3.61 23.66
C ASP A 250 1.70 4.35 23.14
N LYS A 251 1.57 5.63 23.47
CA LYS A 251 0.57 6.53 22.87
C LYS A 251 1.07 6.99 21.50
N THR A 252 0.85 6.17 20.48
CA THR A 252 1.38 6.35 19.11
C THR A 252 0.38 5.89 18.07
N ASN A 253 0.52 6.42 16.85
CA ASN A 253 -0.22 5.95 15.67
C ASN A 253 0.39 4.69 15.04
N VAL A 254 1.58 4.26 15.47
CA VAL A 254 2.17 2.99 15.04
C VAL A 254 1.33 1.86 15.64
N ILE A 255 0.86 0.95 14.78
CA ILE A 255 -0.06 -0.12 15.19
C ILE A 255 0.69 -1.18 15.99
N LEU A 256 1.74 -1.76 15.41
CA LEU A 256 2.49 -2.85 16.03
C LEU A 256 3.61 -2.32 16.93
N GLY A 257 3.65 -2.83 18.16
CA GLY A 257 4.81 -2.66 19.04
C GLY A 257 5.91 -3.67 18.74
N LYS A 258 7.05 -3.53 19.38
CA LYS A 258 8.23 -4.40 19.18
C LYS A 258 8.04 -5.84 19.69
N LYS A 259 7.19 -6.05 20.70
CA LYS A 259 7.07 -7.34 21.37
C LYS A 259 5.93 -8.16 20.80
N ILE A 260 6.28 -9.34 20.28
CA ILE A 260 5.33 -10.38 19.85
C ILE A 260 5.42 -11.56 20.84
N ILE A 261 4.28 -12.15 21.16
CA ILE A 261 4.12 -13.33 22.01
C ILE A 261 3.19 -14.29 21.29
N LYS A 262 3.68 -15.50 21.01
CA LYS A 262 2.83 -16.56 20.48
C LYS A 262 1.88 -17.04 21.59
N LEU A 263 0.59 -17.10 21.27
CA LEU A 263 -0.46 -17.58 22.17
C LEU A 263 -0.86 -19.04 21.81
N ALA A 264 -0.99 -19.31 20.51
CA ALA A 264 -1.35 -20.66 20.04
C ALA A 264 -0.89 -20.88 18.59
N GLY A 265 -0.69 -22.13 18.22
CA GLY A 265 -0.40 -22.55 16.86
C GLY A 265 1.03 -22.28 16.39
N LYS A 266 1.19 -21.94 15.10
CA LYS A 266 2.47 -21.72 14.42
C LYS A 266 3.03 -20.31 14.70
N ASP A 267 4.34 -20.11 14.50
CA ASP A 267 4.99 -18.79 14.57
C ASP A 267 4.72 -17.95 13.32
N THR A 268 4.53 -18.61 12.19
CA THR A 268 4.27 -18.02 10.87
C THR A 268 3.06 -18.66 10.21
N ILE A 269 2.51 -18.02 9.19
CA ILE A 269 1.67 -18.66 8.19
C ILE A 269 2.45 -18.78 6.89
N GLN A 270 2.14 -19.76 6.07
CA GLN A 270 2.76 -19.94 4.77
C GLN A 270 1.82 -19.46 3.67
N ASP A 271 2.40 -18.86 2.61
CA ASP A 271 1.69 -18.59 1.36
C ASP A 271 2.62 -18.83 0.17
N THR A 272 2.06 -18.75 -1.04
CA THR A 272 2.80 -18.90 -2.29
C THR A 272 2.71 -17.62 -3.11
N LEU A 273 3.80 -17.23 -3.79
CA LEU A 273 3.84 -16.10 -4.72
C LEU A 273 4.74 -16.48 -5.91
N ASN A 274 4.21 -16.46 -7.13
CA ASN A 274 4.91 -16.90 -8.35
C ASN A 274 5.53 -18.32 -8.23
N GLY A 275 4.84 -19.22 -7.50
CA GLY A 275 5.27 -20.59 -7.27
C GLY A 275 6.34 -20.77 -6.19
N LEU A 276 6.79 -19.71 -5.52
CA LEU A 276 7.69 -19.75 -4.38
C LEU A 276 6.89 -19.70 -3.07
N LYS A 277 7.36 -20.45 -2.06
CA LYS A 277 6.78 -20.48 -0.73
C LYS A 277 7.39 -19.40 0.14
N PHE A 278 6.55 -18.76 0.94
CA PHE A 278 6.97 -17.74 1.90
C PHE A 278 6.35 -18.02 3.26
N ASP A 279 7.18 -18.12 4.28
CA ASP A 279 6.75 -18.07 5.66
C ASP A 279 6.65 -16.61 6.08
N ILE A 280 5.48 -16.23 6.60
CA ILE A 280 5.10 -14.85 6.86
C ILE A 280 4.85 -14.70 8.35
N SER A 281 5.68 -13.88 9.01
CA SER A 281 5.52 -13.56 10.44
C SER A 281 4.50 -12.44 10.68
N ALA A 282 4.19 -12.18 11.93
CA ALA A 282 3.25 -11.12 12.31
C ALA A 282 3.73 -9.71 11.89
N GLN A 283 5.03 -9.48 11.83
CA GLN A 283 5.66 -8.18 11.53
C GLN A 283 6.18 -8.08 10.09
N SER A 284 6.33 -9.19 9.36
CA SER A 284 6.83 -9.18 7.98
C SER A 284 5.98 -8.29 7.08
N PHE A 285 6.63 -7.48 6.27
CA PHE A 285 5.96 -6.86 5.13
C PHE A 285 5.73 -7.93 4.05
N TYR A 286 4.50 -8.10 3.65
CA TYR A 286 4.09 -8.95 2.53
C TYR A 286 2.96 -8.24 1.80
N GLN A 287 3.03 -8.19 0.48
CA GLN A 287 2.09 -7.45 -0.35
C GLN A 287 0.65 -7.94 -0.13
N VAL A 288 -0.28 -6.98 -0.06
CA VAL A 288 -1.66 -7.28 0.37
C VAL A 288 -2.60 -7.72 -0.74
N ASN A 289 -2.16 -7.65 -2.00
CA ASN A 289 -2.90 -8.09 -3.19
C ASN A 289 -2.03 -9.09 -3.97
N PRO A 290 -2.05 -10.38 -3.64
CA PRO A 290 -1.17 -11.37 -4.26
C PRO A 290 -1.30 -11.44 -5.78
N GLN A 291 -2.52 -11.41 -6.32
CA GLN A 291 -2.77 -11.49 -7.75
C GLN A 291 -2.11 -10.36 -8.56
N GLN A 292 -2.20 -9.13 -8.05
CA GLN A 292 -1.54 -7.99 -8.70
C GLN A 292 -0.04 -7.94 -8.40
N THR A 293 0.38 -8.44 -7.24
CA THR A 293 1.80 -8.57 -6.88
C THR A 293 2.52 -9.54 -7.82
N GLU A 294 1.88 -10.66 -8.18
CA GLU A 294 2.44 -11.61 -9.15
C GLU A 294 2.64 -10.93 -10.52
N LYS A 295 1.66 -10.18 -11.02
CA LYS A 295 1.78 -9.42 -12.26
C LYS A 295 2.87 -8.34 -12.16
N LEU A 296 2.90 -7.60 -11.05
CA LEU A 296 3.88 -6.54 -10.81
C LEU A 296 5.32 -7.09 -10.81
N TYR A 297 5.55 -8.20 -10.10
CA TYR A 297 6.88 -8.83 -10.02
C TYR A 297 7.28 -9.51 -11.31
N GLN A 298 6.34 -10.20 -11.98
CA GLN A 298 6.60 -10.77 -13.30
C GLN A 298 7.04 -9.69 -14.29
N LEU A 299 6.34 -8.56 -14.33
CA LEU A 299 6.69 -7.43 -15.18
C LEU A 299 8.08 -6.86 -14.86
N ALA A 300 8.41 -6.72 -13.56
CA ALA A 300 9.71 -6.22 -13.13
C ALA A 300 10.84 -7.19 -13.56
N ILE A 301 10.61 -8.50 -13.44
CA ILE A 301 11.57 -9.54 -13.84
C ILE A 301 11.71 -9.60 -15.36
N GLU A 302 10.62 -9.56 -16.12
CA GLU A 302 10.65 -9.50 -17.59
C GLU A 302 11.43 -8.27 -18.08
N ASN A 303 11.24 -7.13 -17.41
CA ASN A 303 11.96 -5.90 -17.73
C ASN A 303 13.44 -5.95 -17.34
N ALA A 304 13.83 -6.74 -16.37
CA ALA A 304 15.23 -6.97 -16.03
C ALA A 304 15.96 -7.80 -17.10
N GLU A 305 15.24 -8.56 -17.96
CA GLU A 305 15.76 -9.37 -19.07
C GLU A 305 16.89 -10.32 -18.63
N LEU A 306 16.66 -11.02 -17.51
CA LEU A 306 17.63 -11.93 -16.92
C LEU A 306 17.76 -13.23 -17.75
N THR A 307 19.00 -13.67 -17.98
CA THR A 307 19.35 -14.86 -18.80
C THR A 307 20.05 -15.96 -18.01
N GLY A 308 20.23 -15.80 -16.71
CA GLY A 308 20.98 -16.70 -15.84
C GLY A 308 22.46 -16.34 -15.71
N LYS A 309 22.89 -15.21 -16.29
CA LYS A 309 24.30 -14.76 -16.25
C LYS A 309 24.49 -13.50 -15.41
N GLU A 310 23.41 -12.80 -15.14
CA GLU A 310 23.42 -11.47 -14.54
C GLU A 310 23.61 -11.54 -13.04
N THR A 311 24.33 -10.54 -12.52
CA THR A 311 24.39 -10.19 -11.12
C THR A 311 23.36 -9.09 -10.84
N VAL A 312 22.51 -9.30 -9.86
CA VAL A 312 21.43 -8.38 -9.50
C VAL A 312 21.61 -7.88 -8.07
N ILE A 313 21.32 -6.60 -7.84
CA ILE A 313 21.17 -6.03 -6.50
C ILE A 313 19.70 -5.68 -6.28
N ASP A 314 19.11 -6.11 -5.17
CA ASP A 314 17.80 -5.71 -4.67
C ASP A 314 17.99 -4.79 -3.45
N ALA A 315 17.77 -3.50 -3.64
CA ALA A 315 18.13 -2.47 -2.68
C ALA A 315 17.14 -2.33 -1.51
N TYR A 316 15.97 -2.95 -1.59
CA TYR A 316 14.91 -2.92 -0.56
C TYR A 316 14.25 -4.31 -0.47
N CYS A 317 15.04 -5.35 -0.21
CA CYS A 317 14.60 -6.72 -0.43
C CYS A 317 13.50 -7.21 0.53
N GLY A 318 13.29 -6.56 1.69
CA GLY A 318 12.32 -6.99 2.67
C GLY A 318 12.56 -8.45 3.08
N ILE A 319 11.50 -9.28 3.05
CA ILE A 319 11.58 -10.72 3.31
C ILE A 319 11.99 -11.54 2.05
N GLY A 320 12.55 -10.88 1.03
CA GLY A 320 13.10 -11.50 -0.16
C GLY A 320 12.07 -11.77 -1.28
N THR A 321 10.88 -11.15 -1.25
CA THR A 321 9.82 -11.50 -2.21
C THR A 321 10.21 -11.24 -3.68
N ILE A 322 10.86 -10.13 -4.00
CA ILE A 322 11.38 -9.85 -5.36
C ILE A 322 12.69 -10.60 -5.57
N SER A 323 13.61 -10.56 -4.61
CA SER A 323 14.93 -11.21 -4.70
C SER A 323 14.84 -12.69 -5.06
N LEU A 324 13.97 -13.46 -4.38
CA LEU A 324 13.80 -14.89 -4.62
C LEU A 324 13.21 -15.15 -6.03
N ASN A 325 12.29 -14.31 -6.48
CA ASN A 325 11.72 -14.42 -7.82
C ASN A 325 12.78 -14.16 -8.90
N MET A 326 13.67 -13.17 -8.70
CA MET A 326 14.79 -12.90 -9.62
C MET A 326 15.86 -13.99 -9.59
N ALA A 327 16.12 -14.60 -8.43
CA ALA A 327 17.11 -15.65 -8.26
C ALA A 327 16.88 -16.87 -9.17
N LYS A 328 15.64 -17.12 -9.59
CA LYS A 328 15.29 -18.17 -10.56
C LYS A 328 15.89 -17.92 -11.95
N PHE A 329 16.22 -16.69 -12.26
CA PHE A 329 16.64 -16.24 -13.60
C PHE A 329 17.99 -15.51 -13.59
N ALA A 330 18.59 -15.27 -12.43
CA ALA A 330 19.87 -14.58 -12.27
C ALA A 330 21.00 -15.54 -11.88
N LYS A 331 22.22 -15.18 -12.19
CA LYS A 331 23.42 -15.89 -11.69
C LYS A 331 23.59 -15.70 -10.19
N LYS A 332 23.40 -14.48 -9.71
CA LYS A 332 23.56 -14.11 -8.31
C LYS A 332 22.68 -12.92 -7.97
N VAL A 333 22.05 -12.92 -6.80
CA VAL A 333 21.27 -11.82 -6.28
C VAL A 333 21.84 -11.39 -4.93
N TYR A 334 22.06 -10.10 -4.77
CA TYR A 334 22.44 -9.45 -3.50
C TYR A 334 21.26 -8.63 -3.01
N GLY A 335 20.73 -8.96 -1.85
CA GLY A 335 19.62 -8.22 -1.22
C GLY A 335 20.09 -7.44 -0.01
N VAL A 336 19.57 -6.23 0.18
CA VAL A 336 19.82 -5.42 1.37
C VAL A 336 18.52 -4.85 1.93
N GLU A 337 18.40 -4.88 3.25
CA GLU A 337 17.24 -4.37 3.98
C GLU A 337 17.70 -3.85 5.34
N ILE A 338 17.11 -2.74 5.80
CA ILE A 338 17.49 -2.10 7.07
C ILE A 338 16.96 -2.86 8.29
N VAL A 339 15.91 -3.67 8.12
CA VAL A 339 15.22 -4.41 9.19
C VAL A 339 15.88 -5.79 9.36
N PRO A 340 16.60 -6.06 10.48
CA PRO A 340 17.29 -7.35 10.67
C PRO A 340 16.37 -8.56 10.61
N GLU A 341 15.18 -8.46 11.19
CA GLU A 341 14.19 -9.56 11.22
C GLU A 341 13.69 -9.91 9.81
N ALA A 342 13.59 -8.91 8.92
CA ALA A 342 13.21 -9.17 7.53
C ALA A 342 14.31 -9.90 6.77
N ILE A 343 15.58 -9.65 7.06
CA ILE A 343 16.72 -10.39 6.48
C ILE A 343 16.76 -11.84 7.00
N GLU A 344 16.44 -12.07 8.25
CA GLU A 344 16.29 -13.44 8.77
C GLU A 344 15.18 -14.19 8.06
N ASP A 345 14.01 -13.55 7.87
CA ASP A 345 12.90 -14.09 7.09
C ASP A 345 13.31 -14.34 5.63
N ALA A 346 14.09 -13.43 4.99
CA ALA A 346 14.54 -13.58 3.61
C ALA A 346 15.48 -14.80 3.44
N LYS A 347 16.44 -14.98 4.35
CA LYS A 347 17.36 -16.14 4.36
C LYS A 347 16.60 -17.45 4.58
N HIS A 348 15.64 -17.44 5.50
CA HIS A 348 14.76 -18.59 5.74
C HIS A 348 13.94 -18.93 4.48
N ASN A 349 13.31 -17.92 3.86
CA ASN A 349 12.51 -18.12 2.66
C ASN A 349 13.36 -18.59 1.45
N ALA A 350 14.60 -18.14 1.31
CA ALA A 350 15.53 -18.66 0.31
C ALA A 350 15.80 -20.16 0.53
N SER A 351 16.11 -20.55 1.77
CA SER A 351 16.32 -21.97 2.13
C SER A 351 15.06 -22.82 1.92
N LEU A 352 13.87 -22.29 2.24
CA LEU A 352 12.59 -22.97 2.05
C LEU A 352 12.31 -23.31 0.58
N ASN A 353 12.93 -22.58 -0.36
CA ASN A 353 12.78 -22.76 -1.80
C ASN A 353 14.02 -23.33 -2.49
N ASP A 354 14.99 -23.87 -1.75
CA ASP A 354 16.24 -24.46 -2.27
C ASP A 354 17.01 -23.50 -3.17
N LEU A 355 17.01 -22.18 -2.88
CA LEU A 355 17.73 -21.14 -3.61
C LEU A 355 19.03 -20.81 -2.87
N ASP A 356 20.18 -21.03 -3.51
CA ASP A 356 21.53 -20.85 -2.96
C ASP A 356 22.32 -19.70 -3.59
N ASN A 357 21.75 -19.05 -4.61
CA ASN A 357 22.37 -17.96 -5.34
C ASN A 357 21.96 -16.56 -4.81
N LEU A 358 21.57 -16.46 -3.54
CA LEU A 358 21.22 -15.21 -2.88
C LEU A 358 22.15 -14.92 -1.69
N ASP A 359 22.54 -13.67 -1.54
CA ASP A 359 23.19 -13.14 -0.34
C ASP A 359 22.36 -11.98 0.20
N PHE A 360 22.07 -12.00 1.50
CA PHE A 360 21.25 -10.98 2.17
C PHE A 360 22.02 -10.30 3.29
N GLU A 361 21.97 -8.96 3.30
CA GLU A 361 22.68 -8.11 4.24
C GLU A 361 21.77 -7.12 4.97
N VAL A 362 22.07 -6.88 6.23
CA VAL A 362 21.36 -5.88 7.06
C VAL A 362 22.04 -4.54 6.95
N GLY A 363 21.33 -3.49 6.57
CA GLY A 363 21.84 -2.14 6.56
C GLY A 363 21.20 -1.23 5.53
N GLU A 364 21.75 -0.03 5.40
CA GLU A 364 21.34 0.93 4.38
C GLU A 364 21.92 0.51 3.02
N ALA A 365 21.08 0.62 1.99
CA ALA A 365 21.43 0.14 0.65
C ALA A 365 22.65 0.88 0.07
N GLU A 366 22.74 2.20 0.22
CA GLU A 366 23.86 3.01 -0.21
C GLU A 366 25.19 2.59 0.43
N VAL A 367 25.16 2.21 1.72
CA VAL A 367 26.35 1.74 2.45
C VAL A 367 26.81 0.37 1.93
N TRP A 368 25.85 -0.53 1.63
CA TRP A 368 26.20 -1.85 1.12
C TRP A 368 26.61 -1.81 -0.36
N MET A 369 26.03 -0.97 -1.19
CA MET A 369 26.46 -0.75 -2.57
C MET A 369 27.93 -0.30 -2.63
N GLU A 370 28.34 0.64 -1.77
CA GLU A 370 29.74 1.07 -1.67
C GLU A 370 30.67 -0.07 -1.24
N LYS A 371 30.26 -0.90 -0.27
CA LYS A 371 31.02 -2.08 0.16
C LYS A 371 31.16 -3.11 -0.97
N TRP A 372 30.08 -3.44 -1.65
CA TRP A 372 30.06 -4.38 -2.74
C TRP A 372 30.93 -3.92 -3.92
N GLN A 373 30.90 -2.63 -4.23
CA GLN A 373 31.77 -2.03 -5.24
C GLN A 373 33.27 -2.21 -4.87
N LYS A 374 33.64 -1.95 -3.60
CA LYS A 374 35.00 -2.17 -3.10
C LYS A 374 35.43 -3.64 -3.14
N GLN A 375 34.48 -4.56 -3.07
CA GLN A 375 34.70 -6.01 -3.24
C GLN A 375 34.76 -6.44 -4.71
N GLY A 376 34.59 -5.51 -5.65
CA GLY A 376 34.62 -5.79 -7.08
C GLY A 376 33.31 -6.37 -7.65
N ILE A 377 32.21 -6.28 -6.90
CA ILE A 377 30.89 -6.70 -7.38
C ILE A 377 30.37 -5.64 -8.35
N LYS A 378 30.05 -6.08 -9.57
CA LYS A 378 29.46 -5.27 -10.64
C LYS A 378 28.08 -5.82 -10.95
N PRO A 379 27.00 -5.13 -10.57
CA PRO A 379 25.66 -5.56 -10.92
C PRO A 379 25.38 -5.27 -12.40
N ASP A 380 24.73 -6.20 -13.09
CA ASP A 380 24.14 -5.94 -14.40
C ASP A 380 22.81 -5.20 -14.25
N VAL A 381 22.06 -5.52 -13.18
CA VAL A 381 20.75 -4.94 -12.88
C VAL A 381 20.68 -4.51 -11.41
N ILE A 382 20.14 -3.33 -11.16
CA ILE A 382 19.72 -2.92 -9.81
C ILE A 382 18.19 -2.81 -9.78
N MET A 383 17.57 -3.55 -8.87
CA MET A 383 16.15 -3.50 -8.57
C MET A 383 15.94 -2.58 -7.37
N VAL A 384 14.96 -1.68 -7.45
CA VAL A 384 14.55 -0.83 -6.33
C VAL A 384 13.03 -0.84 -6.16
N ASP A 385 12.58 -1.06 -4.92
CA ASP A 385 11.16 -0.93 -4.49
C ASP A 385 11.11 -0.07 -3.21
N PRO A 386 11.39 1.24 -3.33
CA PRO A 386 11.54 2.12 -2.17
C PRO A 386 10.19 2.42 -1.50
N PRO A 387 10.22 2.85 -0.22
CA PRO A 387 9.04 3.38 0.45
C PRO A 387 8.51 4.65 -0.24
N ARG A 388 7.31 5.11 0.17
CA ARG A 388 6.62 6.28 -0.44
C ARG A 388 7.43 7.56 -0.61
N LYS A 389 8.51 7.74 0.13
CA LYS A 389 9.43 8.89 0.00
C LYS A 389 10.33 8.83 -1.23
N GLY A 390 10.35 7.70 -1.94
CA GLY A 390 11.23 7.44 -3.07
C GLY A 390 12.68 7.20 -2.63
N LEU A 391 13.60 7.30 -3.57
CA LEU A 391 15.03 7.15 -3.35
C LEU A 391 15.63 8.42 -2.74
N THR A 392 16.76 8.26 -2.05
CA THR A 392 17.63 9.39 -1.68
C THR A 392 18.62 9.65 -2.81
N SER A 393 19.05 10.89 -2.98
CA SER A 393 20.10 11.22 -3.97
C SER A 393 21.39 10.43 -3.69
N SER A 394 21.71 10.13 -2.42
CA SER A 394 22.87 9.30 -2.07
C SER A 394 22.74 7.89 -2.61
N LEU A 395 21.54 7.28 -2.53
CA LEU A 395 21.32 5.96 -3.11
C LEU A 395 21.42 5.98 -4.64
N ILE A 396 20.81 6.99 -5.28
CA ILE A 396 20.86 7.14 -6.75
C ILE A 396 22.33 7.26 -7.20
N GLN A 397 23.13 8.09 -6.54
CA GLN A 397 24.56 8.23 -6.82
C GLN A 397 25.33 6.92 -6.61
N SER A 398 25.07 6.20 -5.51
CA SER A 398 25.70 4.90 -5.25
C SER A 398 25.33 3.86 -6.29
N ALA A 399 24.07 3.80 -6.71
CA ALA A 399 23.59 2.91 -7.75
C ALA A 399 24.27 3.20 -9.11
N VAL A 400 24.29 4.47 -9.52
CA VAL A 400 24.95 4.89 -10.78
C VAL A 400 26.46 4.63 -10.77
N THR A 401 27.11 4.83 -9.61
CA THR A 401 28.57 4.57 -9.47
C THR A 401 28.95 3.10 -9.65
N MET A 402 28.00 2.17 -9.46
CA MET A 402 28.20 0.75 -9.75
C MET A 402 28.05 0.40 -11.25
N GLU A 403 27.66 1.36 -12.08
CA GLU A 403 27.52 1.24 -13.54
C GLU A 403 26.62 0.05 -13.99
N PRO A 404 25.42 -0.17 -13.39
CA PRO A 404 24.53 -1.21 -13.88
C PRO A 404 24.03 -0.88 -15.28
N LYS A 405 23.83 -1.89 -16.10
CA LYS A 405 23.23 -1.71 -17.44
C LYS A 405 21.78 -1.24 -17.32
N LYS A 406 21.08 -1.75 -16.30
CA LYS A 406 19.64 -1.47 -16.06
C LYS A 406 19.37 -1.18 -14.61
N ILE A 407 18.40 -0.26 -14.41
CA ILE A 407 17.74 -0.04 -13.14
C ILE A 407 16.26 -0.31 -13.35
N VAL A 408 15.70 -1.28 -12.63
CA VAL A 408 14.26 -1.57 -12.63
C VAL A 408 13.67 -0.99 -11.37
N TYR A 409 12.77 -0.02 -11.54
CA TYR A 409 12.15 0.74 -10.46
C TYR A 409 10.68 0.34 -10.30
N VAL A 410 10.33 -0.28 -9.19
CA VAL A 410 8.95 -0.50 -8.72
C VAL A 410 8.61 0.65 -7.78
N SER A 411 7.52 1.36 -8.03
CA SER A 411 7.18 2.56 -7.26
C SER A 411 5.73 2.57 -6.80
N CYS A 412 5.51 2.82 -5.53
CA CYS A 412 4.18 3.04 -4.94
C CYS A 412 3.74 4.52 -4.90
N ASN A 413 4.57 5.44 -5.42
CA ASN A 413 4.28 6.87 -5.43
C ASN A 413 4.76 7.54 -6.72
N PRO A 414 3.86 7.85 -7.66
CA PRO A 414 4.23 8.43 -8.95
C PRO A 414 4.99 9.77 -8.84
N ALA A 415 4.73 10.58 -7.79
CA ALA A 415 5.38 11.86 -7.64
C ALA A 415 6.88 11.73 -7.31
N THR A 416 7.23 10.75 -6.46
CA THR A 416 8.65 10.46 -6.16
C THR A 416 9.31 9.71 -7.31
N LEU A 417 8.59 8.82 -7.99
CA LEU A 417 9.10 8.16 -9.20
C LEU A 417 9.56 9.17 -10.25
N VAL A 418 8.71 10.16 -10.57
CA VAL A 418 9.02 11.17 -11.59
C VAL A 418 10.24 12.01 -11.19
N ARG A 419 10.35 12.39 -9.90
CA ARG A 419 11.52 13.08 -9.36
C ARG A 419 12.79 12.25 -9.52
N ASP A 420 12.73 10.97 -9.15
CA ASP A 420 13.89 10.08 -9.18
C ASP A 420 14.30 9.75 -10.61
N ILE A 421 13.34 9.63 -11.56
CA ILE A 421 13.62 9.49 -13.00
C ILE A 421 14.42 10.69 -13.51
N GLN A 422 14.04 11.93 -13.14
CA GLN A 422 14.79 13.13 -13.55
C GLN A 422 16.24 13.06 -13.09
N GLU A 423 16.48 12.68 -11.83
CA GLU A 423 17.83 12.57 -11.27
C GLU A 423 18.65 11.47 -11.97
N PHE A 424 18.07 10.31 -12.28
CA PHE A 424 18.74 9.28 -13.07
C PHE A 424 19.05 9.74 -14.50
N MET A 425 18.14 10.48 -15.14
CA MET A 425 18.35 11.01 -16.49
C MET A 425 19.48 12.06 -16.52
N GLU A 426 19.60 12.91 -15.51
CA GLU A 426 20.73 13.84 -15.35
C GLU A 426 22.07 13.11 -15.21
N LEU A 427 22.04 11.86 -14.73
CA LEU A 427 23.22 11.01 -14.53
C LEU A 427 23.49 10.04 -15.69
N GLY A 428 22.79 10.19 -16.84
CA GLY A 428 23.06 9.45 -18.07
C GLY A 428 22.18 8.23 -18.32
N TYR A 429 21.23 7.93 -17.45
CA TYR A 429 20.24 6.88 -17.70
C TYR A 429 19.04 7.42 -18.48
N GLN A 430 18.40 6.58 -19.26
CA GLN A 430 17.19 6.93 -20.02
C GLN A 430 16.08 5.90 -19.76
N VAL A 431 14.84 6.36 -19.74
CA VAL A 431 13.66 5.47 -19.71
C VAL A 431 13.50 4.89 -21.11
N THR A 432 13.65 3.57 -21.25
CA THR A 432 13.70 2.88 -22.56
C THR A 432 12.40 2.15 -22.90
N LYS A 433 11.53 1.92 -21.93
CA LYS A 433 10.23 1.27 -22.11
C LYS A 433 9.12 2.13 -21.55
N PRO A 434 7.86 2.01 -22.03
CA PRO A 434 6.74 2.72 -21.44
C PRO A 434 6.65 2.45 -19.94
N ILE A 435 6.41 3.49 -19.14
CA ILE A 435 6.13 3.35 -17.70
C ILE A 435 4.82 2.57 -17.57
N GLN A 436 4.84 1.45 -16.84
CA GLN A 436 3.70 0.57 -16.68
C GLN A 436 3.02 0.76 -15.34
N PRO A 437 1.87 1.45 -15.26
CA PRO A 437 1.07 1.49 -14.05
C PRO A 437 0.39 0.14 -13.78
N VAL A 438 0.30 -0.23 -12.51
CA VAL A 438 -0.37 -1.44 -12.03
C VAL A 438 -1.36 -1.07 -10.92
N ASP A 439 -2.59 -1.54 -11.04
CA ASP A 439 -3.62 -1.33 -10.02
C ASP A 439 -3.49 -2.34 -8.88
N GLN A 440 -2.48 -2.14 -8.03
CA GLN A 440 -2.25 -2.95 -6.82
C GLN A 440 -3.37 -2.77 -5.78
N PHE A 441 -4.04 -1.61 -5.80
CA PHE A 441 -5.03 -1.21 -4.80
C PHE A 441 -6.33 -0.72 -5.47
N PRO A 442 -7.11 -1.61 -6.12
CA PRO A 442 -8.43 -1.27 -6.66
C PRO A 442 -9.32 -0.53 -5.67
N GLN A 443 -10.22 0.31 -6.16
CA GLN A 443 -11.12 1.16 -5.38
C GLN A 443 -10.43 2.30 -4.61
N THR A 444 -9.10 2.38 -4.66
CA THR A 444 -8.30 3.45 -4.04
C THR A 444 -7.56 4.28 -5.10
N THR A 445 -7.06 5.44 -4.69
CA THR A 445 -6.30 6.33 -5.58
C THR A 445 -4.83 5.93 -5.73
N HIS A 446 -4.37 4.90 -5.05
CA HIS A 446 -2.98 4.44 -5.12
C HIS A 446 -2.72 3.70 -6.43
N VAL A 447 -1.55 3.92 -6.99
CA VAL A 447 -1.05 3.24 -8.18
C VAL A 447 0.40 2.83 -7.96
N GLU A 448 0.71 1.59 -8.33
CA GLU A 448 2.09 1.11 -8.47
C GLU A 448 2.53 1.34 -9.91
N SER A 449 3.82 1.47 -10.13
CA SER A 449 4.38 1.62 -11.47
C SER A 449 5.71 0.89 -11.59
N VAL A 450 5.96 0.27 -12.75
CA VAL A 450 7.26 -0.31 -13.10
C VAL A 450 7.87 0.54 -14.19
N THR A 451 9.14 0.92 -13.99
CA THR A 451 9.92 1.72 -14.93
C THR A 451 11.29 1.08 -15.11
N VAL A 452 11.80 1.11 -16.33
CA VAL A 452 13.15 0.66 -16.67
C VAL A 452 13.97 1.85 -17.13
N LEU A 453 15.14 1.99 -16.51
CA LEU A 453 16.15 2.96 -16.93
C LEU A 453 17.39 2.18 -17.39
N GLU A 454 17.93 2.54 -18.53
CA GLU A 454 19.12 1.93 -19.09
C GLU A 454 20.21 2.97 -19.29
N TRP A 455 21.44 2.56 -19.07
CA TRP A 455 22.59 3.38 -19.36
C TRP A 455 22.73 3.55 -20.88
N MET A 456 22.77 4.78 -21.33
CA MET A 456 23.05 5.09 -22.74
C MET A 456 24.51 5.46 -22.88
N GLU A 457 25.30 4.60 -23.57
CA GLU A 457 26.64 5.03 -24.00
C GLU A 457 26.47 6.25 -24.95
N ASN A 458 27.08 7.35 -24.57
CA ASN A 458 27.14 8.50 -25.50
C ASN A 458 28.03 8.09 -26.67
N ASP A 459 27.41 7.93 -27.85
CA ASP A 459 28.12 7.75 -29.13
C ASP A 459 29.10 8.90 -29.44
#